data_3ee3a45cf73684798701f40b5bbed12b
#
_entry.id   3ee3a45cf73684798701f40b5bbed12b
#
_cell.length_a   1.000
_cell.length_b   1.000
_cell.length_c   1.000
_cell.angle_alpha   90.00
_cell.angle_beta   90.00
_cell.angle_gamma   90.00
#
_symmetry.space_group_name_H-M   'P 1'
#
loop_
_entity.id
_entity.type
_entity.pdbx_description
1 polymer ?
#
loop_
_entity_poly.entity_id
_entity_poly.type
_entity_poly.pdbx_seq_one_letter_code
_entity_poly.pdbx_strand_id
1 'polypeptide(L)'
;IGEYAFMINGEKWLKNKVVCDLEVIEMIGYDRRKKYKLKEKPSPNLPNEKSINLYPSLCFFEQTPVSIGRGTNLQFQIIGHPDWIEKNFSFKPVSMVGAKYPKYNGVLCYGHNLSNTKYLSKIRLDWLINSYNESNDKENFFGNSFHEIAGNFDLEKQIKMGLNQVDIR
;
A
#
# COMPACT_ATOMS: atom_id res chain seq x y z
N ILE A 1 -15.23 -5.67 8.96
CA ILE A 1 -15.04 -4.83 10.16
C ILE A 1 -15.62 -5.55 11.36
N GLY A 2 -16.88 -6.00 11.32
CA GLY A 2 -17.52 -6.70 12.44
C GLY A 2 -16.72 -7.91 12.94
N GLU A 3 -16.23 -8.76 12.05
CA GLU A 3 -15.41 -9.92 12.40
C GLU A 3 -14.14 -9.52 13.18
N TYR A 4 -13.46 -8.44 12.76
CA TYR A 4 -12.31 -7.91 13.50
C TYR A 4 -12.70 -7.37 14.88
N ALA A 5 -13.83 -6.69 14.97
CA ALA A 5 -14.31 -6.18 16.25
C ALA A 5 -14.60 -7.32 17.23
N PHE A 6 -15.28 -8.39 16.77
CA PHE A 6 -15.54 -9.58 17.59
C PHE A 6 -14.23 -10.29 17.97
N MET A 7 -13.26 -10.40 17.06
CA MET A 7 -11.97 -11.00 17.35
C MET A 7 -11.20 -10.20 18.39
N ILE A 8 -11.04 -8.89 18.22
CA ILE A 8 -10.32 -8.02 19.14
C ILE A 8 -10.93 -8.08 20.54
N ASN A 9 -12.27 -8.08 20.61
CA ASN A 9 -13.01 -8.14 21.88
C ASN A 9 -12.89 -9.53 22.54
N GLY A 10 -13.06 -10.61 21.76
CA GLY A 10 -13.00 -12.00 22.25
C GLY A 10 -11.60 -12.42 22.70
N GLU A 11 -10.58 -12.03 21.94
CA GLU A 11 -9.16 -12.29 22.26
C GLU A 11 -8.59 -11.33 23.33
N LYS A 12 -9.40 -10.39 23.81
CA LYS A 12 -9.00 -9.41 24.84
C LYS A 12 -7.77 -8.59 24.47
N TRP A 13 -7.68 -8.15 23.23
CA TRP A 13 -6.54 -7.34 22.72
C TRP A 13 -6.59 -5.88 23.15
N LEU A 14 -7.70 -5.43 23.72
CA LEU A 14 -7.80 -4.07 24.26
C LEU A 14 -6.88 -3.90 25.48
N LYS A 15 -6.43 -2.66 25.70
CA LYS A 15 -5.58 -2.32 26.84
C LYS A 15 -6.22 -2.82 28.14
N ASN A 16 -5.42 -3.41 29.02
CA ASN A 16 -5.83 -4.02 30.29
C ASN A 16 -6.82 -5.20 30.11
N LYS A 17 -6.86 -5.82 28.93
CA LYS A 17 -7.77 -6.95 28.62
C LYS A 17 -9.25 -6.60 28.84
N VAL A 18 -9.61 -5.35 28.68
CA VAL A 18 -11.00 -4.90 28.79
C VAL A 18 -11.83 -5.56 27.69
N VAL A 19 -13.03 -5.99 28.05
CA VAL A 19 -14.06 -6.47 27.11
C VAL A 19 -15.17 -5.45 27.11
N CYS A 20 -15.62 -5.04 25.92
CA CYS A 20 -16.75 -4.13 25.78
C CYS A 20 -18.03 -4.89 25.37
N ASP A 21 -19.18 -4.30 25.67
CA ASP A 21 -20.43 -4.73 25.05
C ASP A 21 -20.41 -4.27 23.58
N LEU A 22 -20.52 -5.24 22.67
CA LEU A 22 -20.28 -5.03 21.24
C LEU A 22 -21.53 -5.36 20.43
N GLU A 23 -22.09 -4.34 19.80
CA GLU A 23 -23.12 -4.45 18.78
C GLU A 23 -22.56 -4.08 17.40
N VAL A 24 -22.78 -4.91 16.41
CA VAL A 24 -22.42 -4.65 15.02
C VAL A 24 -23.67 -4.38 14.20
N ILE A 25 -23.80 -3.14 13.74
CA ILE A 25 -24.90 -2.75 12.85
C ILE A 25 -24.53 -3.12 11.41
N GLU A 26 -25.26 -4.05 10.84
CA GLU A 26 -24.99 -4.54 9.48
C GLU A 26 -25.50 -3.56 8.42
N MET A 27 -24.74 -3.47 7.30
CA MET A 27 -25.15 -2.69 6.14
C MET A 27 -26.26 -3.40 5.37
N ILE A 28 -27.37 -2.72 5.13
CA ILE A 28 -28.49 -3.25 4.34
C ILE A 28 -28.06 -3.44 2.88
N GLY A 29 -28.28 -4.65 2.33
CA GLY A 29 -27.98 -4.97 0.95
C GLY A 29 -26.50 -5.17 0.61
N TYR A 30 -25.62 -5.21 1.61
CA TYR A 30 -24.21 -5.51 1.42
C TYR A 30 -24.00 -7.00 1.06
N ASP A 31 -23.20 -7.24 0.03
CA ASP A 31 -22.75 -8.58 -0.36
C ASP A 31 -21.26 -8.49 -0.76
N ARG A 32 -20.37 -9.23 -0.07
CA ARG A 32 -18.91 -9.26 -0.34
C ARG A 32 -18.56 -9.71 -1.75
N ARG A 33 -19.44 -10.45 -2.42
CA ARG A 33 -19.24 -10.94 -3.80
C ARG A 33 -19.55 -9.89 -4.84
N LYS A 34 -20.26 -8.83 -4.47
CA LYS A 34 -20.62 -7.74 -5.37
C LYS A 34 -19.56 -6.66 -5.35
N LYS A 35 -19.09 -6.27 -6.53
CA LYS A 35 -18.24 -5.09 -6.66
C LYS A 35 -19.07 -3.85 -6.31
N TYR A 36 -18.51 -3.01 -5.46
CA TYR A 36 -19.11 -1.73 -5.11
C TYR A 36 -18.24 -0.59 -5.64
N LYS A 37 -18.86 0.30 -6.39
CA LYS A 37 -18.22 1.53 -6.86
C LYS A 37 -18.46 2.63 -5.84
N LEU A 38 -17.39 3.11 -5.22
CA LEU A 38 -17.48 4.26 -4.31
C LEU A 38 -17.94 5.50 -5.09
N LYS A 39 -18.96 6.17 -4.59
CA LYS A 39 -19.47 7.44 -5.16
C LYS A 39 -18.51 8.59 -4.85
N GLU A 40 -17.92 8.58 -3.67
CA GLU A 40 -17.00 9.59 -3.18
C GLU A 40 -15.59 9.02 -3.05
N LYS A 41 -14.58 9.86 -3.27
CA LYS A 41 -13.18 9.50 -3.10
C LYS A 41 -12.87 9.33 -1.61
N PRO A 42 -12.32 8.18 -1.18
CA PRO A 42 -12.00 7.97 0.24
C PRO A 42 -10.82 8.85 0.71
N SER A 43 -10.00 9.32 -0.23
CA SER A 43 -8.84 10.18 0.05
C SER A 43 -8.47 10.97 -1.21
N PRO A 44 -7.89 12.19 -1.07
CA PRO A 44 -7.30 12.91 -2.21
C PRO A 44 -6.24 12.09 -2.96
N ASN A 45 -5.57 11.14 -2.29
CA ASN A 45 -4.59 10.25 -2.90
C ASN A 45 -5.17 8.94 -3.45
N LEU A 46 -6.47 8.72 -3.30
CA LEU A 46 -7.19 7.58 -3.90
C LEU A 46 -8.28 8.09 -4.83
N PRO A 47 -7.91 8.69 -5.98
CA PRO A 47 -8.83 9.48 -6.81
C PRO A 47 -9.84 8.63 -7.60
N ASN A 48 -9.60 7.33 -7.76
CA ASN A 48 -10.41 6.45 -8.59
C ASN A 48 -10.35 4.98 -8.13
N GLU A 49 -11.19 4.14 -8.73
CA GLU A 49 -11.27 2.71 -8.42
C GLU A 49 -9.94 1.96 -8.62
N LYS A 50 -9.13 2.37 -9.58
CA LYS A 50 -7.83 1.76 -9.85
C LYS A 50 -6.88 1.98 -8.67
N SER A 51 -6.75 3.21 -8.20
CA SER A 51 -5.91 3.53 -7.04
C SER A 51 -6.39 2.79 -5.78
N ILE A 52 -7.71 2.69 -5.57
CA ILE A 52 -8.29 1.95 -4.45
C ILE A 52 -7.96 0.45 -4.55
N ASN A 53 -8.06 -0.14 -5.74
CA ASN A 53 -7.74 -1.55 -5.96
C ASN A 53 -6.25 -1.87 -5.77
N LEU A 54 -5.37 -0.97 -6.20
CA LEU A 54 -3.92 -1.14 -6.07
C LEU A 54 -3.40 -0.80 -4.66
N TYR A 55 -4.12 0.01 -3.90
CA TYR A 55 -3.71 0.51 -2.58
C TYR A 55 -3.24 -0.60 -1.62
N PRO A 56 -3.96 -1.73 -1.43
CA PRO A 56 -3.52 -2.78 -0.51
C PRO A 56 -2.15 -3.40 -0.84
N SER A 57 -1.74 -3.32 -2.11
CA SER A 57 -0.42 -3.79 -2.56
C SER A 57 0.63 -2.68 -2.52
N LEU A 58 0.23 -1.42 -2.67
CA LEU A 58 1.15 -0.29 -2.77
C LEU A 58 1.35 0.47 -1.45
N CYS A 59 0.48 0.28 -0.45
CA CYS A 59 0.66 0.94 0.86
C CYS A 59 1.97 0.56 1.54
N PHE A 60 2.50 -0.64 1.33
CA PHE A 60 3.81 -1.06 1.85
C PHE A 60 4.95 -0.13 1.44
N PHE A 61 4.86 0.49 0.28
CA PHE A 61 5.86 1.43 -0.22
C PHE A 61 5.90 2.77 0.54
N GLU A 62 4.91 3.06 1.38
CA GLU A 62 4.92 4.30 2.16
C GLU A 62 6.12 4.37 3.10
N GLN A 63 6.59 3.21 3.56
CA GLN A 63 7.79 3.05 4.41
C GLN A 63 9.01 2.53 3.62
N THR A 64 9.13 2.94 2.36
CA THR A 64 10.30 2.66 1.50
C THR A 64 10.73 3.92 0.75
N PRO A 65 11.91 3.98 0.12
CA PRO A 65 12.30 5.13 -0.70
C PRO A 65 11.52 5.26 -2.02
N VAL A 66 10.74 4.26 -2.42
CA VAL A 66 10.01 4.28 -3.69
C VAL A 66 8.82 5.25 -3.64
N SER A 67 8.66 6.07 -4.66
CA SER A 67 7.46 6.89 -4.86
C SER A 67 6.31 6.05 -5.41
N ILE A 68 5.11 6.27 -4.89
CA ILE A 68 3.86 5.64 -5.33
C ILE A 68 2.93 6.62 -6.04
N GLY A 69 3.51 7.63 -6.67
CA GLY A 69 2.79 8.60 -7.48
C GLY A 69 2.06 9.68 -6.69
N ARG A 70 2.24 9.80 -5.37
CA ARG A 70 1.74 10.98 -4.63
C ARG A 70 2.43 12.22 -5.16
N GLY A 71 1.67 13.29 -5.39
CA GLY A 71 2.18 14.47 -6.09
C GLY A 71 2.10 14.39 -7.63
N THR A 72 1.32 13.44 -8.17
CA THR A 72 0.98 13.30 -9.59
C THR A 72 -0.52 13.05 -9.76
N ASN A 73 -1.01 12.97 -10.99
CA ASN A 73 -2.39 12.58 -11.29
C ASN A 73 -2.62 11.05 -11.29
N LEU A 74 -1.58 10.26 -10.96
CA LEU A 74 -1.60 8.80 -10.92
C LEU A 74 -1.26 8.24 -9.53
N GLN A 75 -1.81 8.89 -8.49
CA GLN A 75 -1.60 8.46 -7.10
C GLN A 75 -1.99 6.99 -6.92
N PHE A 76 -1.10 6.21 -6.30
CA PHE A 76 -1.25 4.75 -6.11
C PHE A 76 -1.54 3.97 -7.39
N GLN A 77 -1.03 4.45 -8.54
CA GLN A 77 -1.15 3.81 -9.84
C GLN A 77 0.19 3.71 -10.57
N ILE A 78 1.23 4.26 -9.99
CA ILE A 78 2.61 4.21 -10.49
C ILE A 78 3.56 3.96 -9.33
N ILE A 79 4.72 3.36 -9.62
CA ILE A 79 5.85 3.27 -8.70
C ILE A 79 7.11 3.71 -9.39
N GLY A 80 8.05 4.32 -8.66
CA GLY A 80 9.32 4.72 -9.25
C GLY A 80 10.28 5.39 -8.28
N HIS A 81 11.52 5.51 -8.74
CA HIS A 81 12.63 6.07 -8.00
C HIS A 81 13.55 6.86 -8.95
N PRO A 82 14.24 7.92 -8.52
CA PRO A 82 15.17 8.66 -9.39
C PRO A 82 16.29 7.79 -9.98
N ASP A 83 16.79 6.81 -9.21
CA ASP A 83 17.90 5.95 -9.62
C ASP A 83 17.49 4.78 -10.52
N TRP A 84 16.20 4.59 -10.77
CA TRP A 84 15.71 3.54 -11.67
C TRP A 84 15.84 3.98 -13.13
N ILE A 85 17.06 4.01 -13.60
CA ILE A 85 17.39 4.31 -14.99
C ILE A 85 16.88 3.17 -15.88
N GLU A 86 16.60 3.43 -17.16
CA GLU A 86 16.20 2.43 -18.17
C GLU A 86 14.76 1.86 -18.03
N LYS A 87 13.89 2.49 -17.25
CA LYS A 87 12.47 2.14 -17.25
C LYS A 87 11.71 2.90 -18.35
N ASN A 88 10.70 2.26 -18.92
CA ASN A 88 9.92 2.81 -20.04
C ASN A 88 8.91 3.91 -19.62
N PHE A 89 8.88 4.28 -18.34
CA PHE A 89 7.96 5.25 -17.79
C PHE A 89 8.68 6.19 -16.83
N SER A 90 8.37 7.47 -16.94
CA SER A 90 8.90 8.48 -16.01
C SER A 90 7.81 9.45 -15.56
N PHE A 91 8.01 10.04 -14.39
CA PHE A 91 7.10 11.03 -13.81
C PHE A 91 7.86 11.94 -12.85
N LYS A 92 7.29 13.11 -12.61
CA LYS A 92 7.86 14.10 -11.69
C LYS A 92 6.80 14.45 -10.64
N PRO A 93 6.95 14.03 -9.39
CA PRO A 93 6.07 14.46 -8.31
C PRO A 93 6.19 15.96 -8.06
N VAL A 94 5.07 16.62 -7.82
CA VAL A 94 5.03 18.04 -7.44
C VAL A 94 4.07 18.23 -6.26
N SER A 95 4.27 19.30 -5.50
CA SER A 95 3.35 19.63 -4.40
C SER A 95 1.94 19.88 -4.96
N MET A 96 0.97 19.21 -4.35
CA MET A 96 -0.45 19.32 -4.72
C MET A 96 -1.37 19.02 -3.54
N VAL A 97 -2.67 19.23 -3.71
CA VAL A 97 -3.67 18.87 -2.70
C VAL A 97 -3.57 17.39 -2.35
N GLY A 98 -3.49 17.08 -1.06
CA GLY A 98 -3.30 15.70 -0.54
C GLY A 98 -1.85 15.21 -0.52
N ALA A 99 -0.91 15.93 -1.16
CA ALA A 99 0.52 15.61 -1.19
C ALA A 99 1.37 16.88 -1.18
N LYS A 100 1.34 17.62 -0.06
CA LYS A 100 2.09 18.88 0.08
C LYS A 100 3.60 18.67 -0.04
N TYR A 101 4.11 17.56 0.47
CA TYR A 101 5.51 17.17 0.44
C TYR A 101 5.65 15.74 -0.08
N PRO A 102 5.44 15.51 -1.39
CA PRO A 102 5.60 14.16 -1.95
C PRO A 102 7.08 13.76 -1.95
N LYS A 103 7.34 12.45 -1.89
CA LYS A 103 8.69 11.92 -2.14
C LYS A 103 9.19 12.44 -3.50
N TYR A 104 10.44 12.88 -3.55
CA TYR A 104 11.08 13.38 -4.77
C TYR A 104 10.36 14.58 -5.42
N ASN A 105 9.86 15.51 -4.60
CA ASN A 105 9.21 16.71 -5.08
C ASN A 105 10.11 17.48 -6.06
N GLY A 106 9.65 17.65 -7.31
CA GLY A 106 10.40 18.32 -8.37
C GLY A 106 11.51 17.50 -9.02
N VAL A 107 11.73 16.25 -8.61
CA VAL A 107 12.77 15.33 -9.15
C VAL A 107 12.13 14.35 -10.13
N LEU A 108 12.81 14.07 -11.25
CA LEU A 108 12.36 13.06 -12.21
C LEU A 108 12.59 11.67 -11.63
N CYS A 109 11.52 10.86 -11.61
CA CYS A 109 11.56 9.46 -11.22
C CYS A 109 11.30 8.59 -12.45
N TYR A 110 11.93 7.43 -12.50
CA TYR A 110 11.71 6.38 -13.49
C TYR A 110 11.05 5.19 -12.83
N GLY A 111 10.20 4.45 -13.56
CA GLY A 111 9.51 3.34 -12.93
C GLY A 111 8.44 2.69 -13.80
N HIS A 112 7.35 2.26 -13.16
CA HIS A 112 6.29 1.50 -13.80
C HIS A 112 4.94 2.18 -13.67
N ASN A 113 4.20 2.21 -14.79
CA ASN A 113 2.79 2.61 -14.80
C ASN A 113 1.91 1.37 -14.60
N LEU A 114 1.20 1.31 -13.49
CA LEU A 114 0.34 0.21 -13.08
C LEU A 114 -1.16 0.49 -13.36
N SER A 115 -1.49 1.65 -13.96
CA SER A 115 -2.88 2.06 -14.20
C SER A 115 -3.65 1.07 -15.09
N ASN A 116 -2.95 0.36 -15.99
CA ASN A 116 -3.51 -0.65 -16.88
C ASN A 116 -3.47 -2.09 -16.30
N THR A 117 -2.99 -2.27 -15.07
CA THR A 117 -2.99 -3.58 -14.41
C THR A 117 -4.41 -4.12 -14.32
N LYS A 118 -4.60 -5.43 -14.56
CA LYS A 118 -5.89 -6.09 -14.31
C LYS A 118 -6.32 -5.88 -12.85
N TYR A 119 -7.63 -5.98 -12.60
CA TYR A 119 -8.16 -5.87 -11.23
C TYR A 119 -7.54 -6.95 -10.33
N LEU A 120 -6.97 -6.51 -9.20
CA LEU A 120 -6.35 -7.41 -8.24
C LEU A 120 -7.39 -7.96 -7.28
N SER A 121 -7.42 -9.29 -7.14
CA SER A 121 -8.23 -10.00 -6.15
C SER A 121 -7.42 -10.40 -4.91
N LYS A 122 -6.10 -10.20 -4.94
CA LYS A 122 -5.15 -10.51 -3.87
C LYS A 122 -4.10 -9.41 -3.77
N ILE A 123 -3.48 -9.28 -2.61
CA ILE A 123 -2.29 -8.44 -2.43
C ILE A 123 -1.15 -8.98 -3.29
N ARG A 124 -0.45 -8.09 -3.98
CA ARG A 124 0.75 -8.38 -4.78
C ARG A 124 1.96 -7.80 -4.07
N LEU A 125 2.86 -8.68 -3.66
CA LEU A 125 4.13 -8.33 -3.03
C LEU A 125 5.31 -8.32 -4.01
N ASP A 126 5.14 -8.90 -5.21
CA ASP A 126 6.21 -8.96 -6.22
C ASP A 126 6.76 -7.58 -6.59
N TRP A 127 5.94 -6.54 -6.65
CA TRP A 127 6.42 -5.18 -6.88
C TRP A 127 7.34 -4.68 -5.75
N LEU A 128 7.00 -4.95 -4.50
CA LEU A 128 7.81 -4.58 -3.34
C LEU A 128 9.13 -5.38 -3.33
N ILE A 129 9.05 -6.69 -3.55
CA ILE A 129 10.21 -7.58 -3.59
C ILE A 129 11.16 -7.18 -4.71
N ASN A 130 10.65 -6.93 -5.92
CA ASN A 130 11.46 -6.50 -7.05
C ASN A 130 12.12 -5.14 -6.78
N SER A 131 11.38 -4.19 -6.22
CA SER A 131 11.93 -2.88 -5.84
C SER A 131 13.05 -2.98 -4.80
N TYR A 132 12.90 -3.87 -3.81
CA TYR A 132 13.95 -4.17 -2.85
C TYR A 132 15.18 -4.77 -3.53
N ASN A 133 14.97 -5.75 -4.43
CA ASN A 133 16.07 -6.41 -5.14
C ASN A 133 16.84 -5.45 -6.07
N GLU A 134 16.14 -4.51 -6.69
CA GLU A 134 16.73 -3.47 -7.56
C GLU A 134 17.34 -2.30 -6.78
N SER A 135 17.10 -2.18 -5.48
CA SER A 135 17.64 -1.09 -4.66
C SER A 135 19.15 -1.19 -4.51
N ASN A 136 19.83 -0.06 -4.70
CA ASN A 136 21.25 0.10 -4.41
C ASN A 136 21.54 0.21 -2.91
N ASP A 137 20.55 0.63 -2.12
CA ASP A 137 20.62 0.72 -0.65
C ASP A 137 19.60 -0.21 -0.02
N LYS A 138 19.96 -1.48 0.10
CA LYS A 138 19.10 -2.51 0.69
C LYS A 138 18.99 -2.39 2.20
N GLU A 139 20.00 -1.83 2.84
CA GLU A 139 20.03 -1.69 4.29
C GLU A 139 18.96 -0.71 4.77
N ASN A 140 18.80 0.42 4.08
CA ASN A 140 17.86 1.47 4.42
C ASN A 140 16.57 1.43 3.58
N PHE A 141 16.33 0.35 2.83
CA PHE A 141 15.14 0.26 1.98
C PHE A 141 13.83 0.26 2.78
N PHE A 142 13.78 -0.46 3.89
CA PHE A 142 12.62 -0.48 4.77
C PHE A 142 12.80 0.54 5.90
N GLY A 143 11.86 1.48 6.00
CA GLY A 143 11.82 2.46 7.08
C GLY A 143 11.52 1.82 8.44
N ASN A 144 11.88 2.49 9.51
CA ASN A 144 11.75 1.98 10.89
C ASN A 144 10.33 1.56 11.28
N SER A 145 9.31 2.17 10.68
CA SER A 145 7.90 1.86 10.91
C SER A 145 7.29 0.92 9.84
N PHE A 146 8.12 0.24 9.04
CA PHE A 146 7.59 -0.68 8.01
C PHE A 146 6.73 -1.79 8.62
N HIS A 147 7.11 -2.29 9.79
CA HIS A 147 6.36 -3.31 10.53
C HIS A 147 4.93 -2.86 10.92
N GLU A 148 4.71 -1.56 11.13
CA GLU A 148 3.38 -1.00 11.42
C GLU A 148 2.46 -1.10 10.19
N ILE A 149 2.99 -0.82 9.00
CA ILE A 149 2.27 -0.96 7.72
C ILE A 149 2.03 -2.44 7.39
N ALA A 150 3.02 -3.29 7.62
CA ALA A 150 2.94 -4.73 7.38
C ALA A 150 2.06 -5.46 8.40
N GLY A 151 1.88 -4.89 9.59
CA GLY A 151 1.17 -5.52 10.72
C GLY A 151 1.98 -6.62 11.42
N ASN A 152 3.25 -6.81 11.04
CA ASN A 152 4.16 -7.79 11.62
C ASN A 152 5.61 -7.44 11.29
N PHE A 153 6.55 -8.11 11.97
CA PHE A 153 8.00 -7.96 11.75
C PHE A 153 8.57 -8.99 10.75
N ASP A 154 7.76 -9.93 10.26
CA ASP A 154 8.28 -11.06 9.50
C ASP A 154 8.33 -10.78 8.00
N LEU A 155 7.43 -9.93 7.48
CA LEU A 155 7.41 -9.60 6.05
C LEU A 155 8.77 -9.03 5.57
N GLU A 156 9.32 -8.06 6.31
CA GLU A 156 10.63 -7.48 6.00
C GLU A 156 11.73 -8.54 6.02
N LYS A 157 11.77 -9.36 7.07
CA LYS A 157 12.77 -10.44 7.22
C LYS A 157 12.68 -11.43 6.07
N GLN A 158 11.48 -11.87 5.70
CA GLN A 158 11.25 -12.82 4.62
C GLN A 158 11.71 -12.26 3.27
N ILE A 159 11.43 -10.98 2.99
CA ILE A 159 11.93 -10.31 1.78
C ILE A 159 13.46 -10.24 1.79
N LYS A 160 14.08 -9.83 2.91
CA LYS A 160 15.55 -9.78 3.05
C LYS A 160 16.22 -11.15 2.92
N MET A 161 15.53 -12.22 3.29
CA MET A 161 15.97 -13.60 3.08
C MET A 161 15.82 -14.08 1.64
N GLY A 162 15.23 -13.28 0.75
CA GLY A 162 15.06 -13.60 -0.65
C GLY A 162 13.84 -14.47 -0.97
N LEU A 163 12.86 -14.55 -0.07
CA LEU A 163 11.63 -15.28 -0.35
C LEU A 163 10.81 -14.56 -1.43
N ASN A 164 10.22 -15.34 -2.32
CA ASN A 164 9.29 -14.82 -3.32
C ASN A 164 7.87 -14.70 -2.72
N GLN A 165 6.97 -14.06 -3.45
CA GLN A 165 5.59 -13.80 -2.99
C GLN A 165 4.81 -15.06 -2.60
N VAL A 166 5.11 -16.22 -3.21
CA VAL A 166 4.39 -17.49 -2.96
C VAL A 166 4.83 -18.10 -1.64
N ASP A 167 6.07 -17.89 -1.27
CA ASP A 167 6.71 -18.46 -0.08
C ASP A 167 6.51 -17.60 1.18
N ILE A 168 6.17 -16.32 1.01
CA ILE A 168 5.87 -15.39 2.12
C ILE A 168 4.55 -15.78 2.79
N ARG A 169 4.57 -15.88 4.14
CA ARG A 169 3.43 -16.29 4.97
C ARG A 169 3.26 -15.38 6.18
#